data_54a38965f6ce9bba554edbae6c548e3c
#
_entry.id   54a38965f6ce9bba554edbae6c548e3c
#
_cell.length_a   1.000
_cell.length_b   1.000
_cell.length_c   1.000
_cell.angle_alpha   90.00
_cell.angle_beta   90.00
_cell.angle_gamma   90.00
#
_symmetry.space_group_name_H-M   'P 1'
#
loop_
_entity.id
_entity.type
_entity.pdbx_description
1 polymer ?
#
loop_
_entity_poly.entity_id
_entity_poly.type
_entity_poly.pdbx_seq_one_letter_code
_entity_poly.pdbx_strand_id
1 'polypeptide(L)'
;NPKEKSRLPKISKLDSNNPLKFDLYESNIEPYLRFTHKMNIKMASWVKVKNITQDNEMARCQHSYIAHYNNVSPQERQDICNLTVGSWDIEAFSHTSRYSNINEFPNPENPLDIITQIGTSLYKFGTKEKVKHVVTIKSPIDGECDPVDGVIVETYDSEKDLIEGWVKFIIKTDPEILVQYNGYGFDWKYVCARAKVLDIEYILENLSRIESKPAQLHEDQLNTSAYGDNTMQYLKMYGVTQIDLMFLIKKEHKLE
;
A
#
# COMPACT_ATOMS: atom_id res chain seq x y z
N ASN A 1 -16.00 9.87 16.63
CA ASN A 1 -16.63 9.29 15.43
C ASN A 1 -17.99 8.72 15.82
N PRO A 2 -19.15 9.20 15.27
CA PRO A 2 -20.50 8.73 15.66
C PRO A 2 -20.72 7.22 15.42
N LYS A 3 -19.92 6.59 14.58
CA LYS A 3 -20.04 5.15 14.26
C LYS A 3 -19.41 4.22 15.31
N GLU A 4 -18.57 4.71 16.20
CA GLU A 4 -17.98 3.88 17.26
C GLU A 4 -18.88 3.74 18.51
N LYS A 5 -19.85 4.62 18.68
CA LYS A 5 -20.83 4.49 19.76
C LYS A 5 -21.71 3.23 19.69
N SER A 6 -21.75 2.55 18.54
CA SER A 6 -22.59 1.36 18.34
C SER A 6 -21.91 0.04 18.78
N ARG A 7 -20.64 0.06 19.20
CA ARG A 7 -19.88 -1.15 19.60
C ARG A 7 -19.73 -1.33 21.11
N LEU A 8 -20.26 -0.44 21.90
CA LEU A 8 -20.31 -0.66 23.33
C LEU A 8 -21.24 -1.84 23.64
N PRO A 9 -20.83 -2.83 24.45
CA PRO A 9 -21.71 -3.91 24.84
C PRO A 9 -22.97 -3.30 25.45
N LYS A 10 -24.15 -3.71 24.97
CA LYS A 10 -25.44 -3.34 25.58
C LYS A 10 -25.44 -3.93 26.98
N ILE A 11 -25.18 -3.13 27.99
CA ILE A 11 -25.38 -3.49 29.38
C ILE A 11 -26.90 -3.49 29.60
N SER A 12 -27.52 -4.63 29.35
CA SER A 12 -28.98 -4.79 29.23
C SER A 12 -29.74 -4.74 30.56
N LYS A 13 -29.14 -4.32 31.66
CA LYS A 13 -29.80 -4.28 33.01
C LYS A 13 -29.35 -3.11 33.85
N LEU A 14 -29.09 -1.96 33.27
CA LEU A 14 -28.87 -0.75 34.06
C LEU A 14 -30.23 0.02 34.13
N ASP A 15 -30.59 0.38 35.34
CA ASP A 15 -31.75 1.20 35.64
C ASP A 15 -31.72 2.49 34.78
N SER A 16 -32.75 2.68 33.97
CA SER A 16 -32.86 3.84 33.09
C SER A 16 -32.88 5.19 33.83
N ASN A 17 -33.10 5.15 35.14
CA ASN A 17 -33.20 6.34 35.99
C ASN A 17 -31.88 6.76 36.62
N ASN A 18 -30.78 5.96 36.46
CA ASN A 18 -29.46 6.29 36.97
C ASN A 18 -28.38 5.89 35.99
N PRO A 19 -28.14 6.66 34.91
CA PRO A 19 -27.15 6.35 33.92
C PRO A 19 -25.74 6.40 34.54
N LEU A 20 -25.08 5.25 34.61
CA LEU A 20 -23.67 5.20 34.98
C LEU A 20 -22.86 5.93 33.92
N LYS A 21 -22.12 6.96 34.33
CA LYS A 21 -21.14 7.63 33.51
C LYS A 21 -19.81 6.89 33.61
N PHE A 22 -19.30 6.46 32.49
CA PHE A 22 -17.97 5.85 32.41
C PHE A 22 -17.05 6.80 31.63
N ASP A 23 -15.89 7.07 32.18
CA ASP A 23 -14.82 7.72 31.45
C ASP A 23 -14.04 6.66 30.70
N LEU A 24 -13.91 6.84 29.39
CA LEU A 24 -13.13 5.95 28.53
C LEU A 24 -11.71 6.51 28.41
N TYR A 25 -10.75 5.76 28.91
CA TYR A 25 -9.33 6.09 28.77
C TYR A 25 -8.71 5.26 27.63
N GLU A 26 -7.83 5.89 26.85
CA GLU A 26 -7.07 5.24 25.76
C GLU A 26 -7.97 4.53 24.71
N SER A 27 -9.21 4.93 24.57
CA SER A 27 -10.18 4.29 23.65
C SER A 27 -9.92 4.60 22.18
N ASN A 28 -9.09 5.59 21.89
CA ASN A 28 -8.68 6.03 20.55
C ASN A 28 -7.26 5.56 20.16
N ILE A 29 -6.59 4.80 21.02
CA ILE A 29 -5.28 4.25 20.72
C ILE A 29 -5.46 2.97 19.87
N GLU A 30 -4.80 2.91 18.73
CA GLU A 30 -4.77 1.72 17.89
C GLU A 30 -4.24 0.51 18.67
N PRO A 31 -4.87 -0.68 18.56
CA PRO A 31 -4.51 -1.86 19.35
C PRO A 31 -3.04 -2.25 19.24
N TYR A 32 -2.44 -2.11 18.05
CA TYR A 32 -1.03 -2.43 17.85
C TYR A 32 -0.09 -1.46 18.58
N LEU A 33 -0.42 -0.17 18.65
CA LEU A 33 0.35 0.83 19.40
C LEU A 33 0.31 0.52 20.90
N ARG A 34 -0.88 0.18 21.40
CA ARG A 34 -1.03 -0.22 22.81
C ARG A 34 -0.24 -1.51 23.11
N PHE A 35 -0.29 -2.48 22.19
CA PHE A 35 0.46 -3.73 22.32
C PHE A 35 1.98 -3.46 22.36
N THR A 36 2.52 -2.74 21.38
CA THR A 36 3.95 -2.45 21.29
C THR A 36 4.44 -1.67 22.53
N HIS A 37 3.65 -0.68 22.98
CA HIS A 37 3.97 0.08 24.19
C HIS A 37 3.96 -0.83 25.45
N LYS A 38 2.92 -1.63 25.65
CA LYS A 38 2.79 -2.54 26.78
C LYS A 38 3.90 -3.58 26.83
N MET A 39 4.32 -4.09 25.68
CA MET A 39 5.36 -5.10 25.56
C MET A 39 6.77 -4.51 25.43
N ASN A 40 6.92 -3.18 25.50
CA ASN A 40 8.18 -2.45 25.29
C ASN A 40 8.88 -2.83 23.97
N ILE A 41 8.10 -2.99 22.91
CA ILE A 41 8.57 -3.31 21.55
C ILE A 41 8.76 -2.02 20.79
N LYS A 42 9.98 -1.76 20.31
CA LYS A 42 10.25 -0.64 19.39
C LYS A 42 9.71 -0.96 18.01
N MET A 43 9.20 0.05 17.32
CA MET A 43 8.78 -0.09 15.93
C MET A 43 9.96 -0.54 15.05
N ALA A 44 9.68 -1.40 14.07
CA ALA A 44 10.68 -1.97 13.16
C ALA A 44 11.86 -2.64 13.89
N SER A 45 11.60 -3.35 14.97
CA SER A 45 12.60 -4.08 15.75
C SER A 45 12.37 -5.59 15.73
N TRP A 46 13.40 -6.34 16.08
CA TRP A 46 13.32 -7.77 16.24
C TRP A 46 12.48 -8.15 17.46
N VAL A 47 11.64 -9.17 17.30
CA VAL A 47 10.85 -9.76 18.39
C VAL A 47 11.10 -11.25 18.46
N LYS A 48 11.05 -11.78 19.69
CA LYS A 48 11.06 -13.21 19.95
C LYS A 48 9.66 -13.66 20.32
N VAL A 49 9.15 -14.65 19.62
CA VAL A 49 7.83 -15.25 19.88
C VAL A 49 8.03 -16.66 20.40
N LYS A 50 7.32 -17.05 21.47
CA LYS A 50 7.34 -18.37 22.08
C LYS A 50 5.94 -19.00 22.04
N ASN A 51 5.87 -20.32 22.25
CA ASN A 51 4.61 -21.07 22.34
C ASN A 51 3.68 -20.75 21.17
N ILE A 52 4.22 -20.86 19.97
CA ILE A 52 3.51 -20.65 18.71
C ILE A 52 2.70 -21.90 18.36
N THR A 53 1.54 -21.68 17.74
CA THR A 53 0.75 -22.70 17.03
C THR A 53 0.65 -22.30 15.57
N GLN A 54 0.57 -23.30 14.68
CA GLN A 54 0.39 -23.05 13.27
C GLN A 54 -0.92 -22.29 13.06
N ASP A 55 -0.88 -21.21 12.29
CA ASP A 55 -2.05 -20.51 11.81
C ASP A 55 -2.47 -21.11 10.45
N ASN A 56 -3.75 -21.38 10.31
CA ASN A 56 -4.33 -21.85 9.05
C ASN A 56 -5.00 -20.72 8.26
N GLU A 57 -4.89 -19.47 8.74
CA GLU A 57 -5.35 -18.32 7.96
C GLU A 57 -4.52 -18.20 6.69
N MET A 58 -5.18 -18.03 5.56
CA MET A 58 -4.51 -17.89 4.28
C MET A 58 -3.86 -16.51 4.22
N ALA A 59 -2.54 -16.50 4.27
CA ALA A 59 -1.71 -15.31 4.16
C ALA A 59 -0.53 -15.60 3.23
N ARG A 60 -0.17 -14.64 2.39
CA ARG A 60 1.04 -14.70 1.56
C ARG A 60 2.27 -14.37 2.39
N CYS A 61 2.59 -15.24 3.33
CA CYS A 61 3.77 -15.15 4.18
C CYS A 61 4.45 -16.52 4.20
N GLN A 62 5.78 -16.55 4.38
CA GLN A 62 6.51 -17.81 4.51
C GLN A 62 6.08 -18.59 5.74
N HIS A 63 5.66 -17.88 6.78
CA HIS A 63 5.24 -18.46 8.05
C HIS A 63 4.07 -17.67 8.62
N SER A 64 3.03 -18.38 9.09
CA SER A 64 1.90 -17.83 9.81
C SER A 64 1.68 -18.58 11.12
N TYR A 65 1.65 -17.85 12.23
CA TYR A 65 1.55 -18.43 13.56
C TYR A 65 0.61 -17.62 14.44
N ILE A 66 -0.06 -18.34 15.35
CA ILE A 66 -0.81 -17.76 16.46
C ILE A 66 0.02 -17.86 17.72
N ALA A 67 0.09 -16.78 18.48
CA ALA A 67 0.70 -16.75 19.79
C ALA A 67 -0.07 -15.82 20.74
N HIS A 68 -0.09 -16.17 22.01
CA HIS A 68 -0.61 -15.25 23.02
C HIS A 68 0.32 -14.03 23.15
N TYR A 69 -0.22 -12.83 23.28
CA TYR A 69 0.55 -11.60 23.28
C TYR A 69 1.67 -11.56 24.33
N ASN A 70 1.49 -12.21 25.51
CA ASN A 70 2.53 -12.33 26.53
C ASN A 70 3.74 -13.19 26.12
N ASN A 71 3.62 -13.93 25.02
CA ASN A 71 4.71 -14.74 24.48
C ASN A 71 5.57 -13.97 23.46
N VAL A 72 5.25 -12.72 23.19
CA VAL A 72 6.01 -11.82 22.31
C VAL A 72 6.88 -10.90 23.17
N SER A 73 8.15 -10.87 22.92
CA SER A 73 9.11 -10.03 23.64
C SER A 73 10.10 -9.35 22.70
N PRO A 74 10.61 -8.16 23.05
CA PRO A 74 11.67 -7.53 22.26
C PRO A 74 12.91 -8.40 22.24
N GLN A 75 13.61 -8.38 21.11
CA GLN A 75 14.89 -9.07 20.92
C GLN A 75 15.94 -8.03 20.53
N GLU A 76 16.98 -7.87 21.35
CA GLU A 76 18.08 -6.98 20.99
C GLU A 76 18.93 -7.61 19.89
N ARG A 77 18.88 -7.01 18.72
CA ARG A 77 19.68 -7.35 17.55
C ARG A 77 20.05 -6.08 16.81
N GLN A 78 21.25 -6.03 16.24
CA GLN A 78 21.77 -4.89 15.47
C GLN A 78 21.64 -5.07 13.95
N ASP A 79 21.42 -6.30 13.52
CA ASP A 79 21.28 -6.63 12.10
C ASP A 79 19.90 -6.21 11.57
N ILE A 80 19.88 -5.79 10.32
CA ILE A 80 18.67 -5.45 9.58
C ILE A 80 18.30 -6.66 8.71
N CYS A 81 17.00 -6.99 8.68
CA CYS A 81 16.49 -8.02 7.80
C CYS A 81 16.69 -7.64 6.32
N ASN A 82 16.93 -8.63 5.47
CA ASN A 82 17.06 -8.44 4.02
C ASN A 82 15.68 -8.22 3.39
N LEU A 83 15.09 -7.05 3.64
CA LEU A 83 13.80 -6.67 3.10
C LEU A 83 13.91 -6.38 1.60
N THR A 84 12.90 -6.79 0.84
CA THR A 84 12.74 -6.40 -0.56
C THR A 84 12.01 -5.06 -0.62
N VAL A 85 12.65 -4.08 -1.23
CA VAL A 85 12.10 -2.75 -1.47
C VAL A 85 11.77 -2.63 -2.95
N GLY A 86 10.51 -2.31 -3.26
CA GLY A 86 10.03 -2.07 -4.61
C GLY A 86 9.74 -0.59 -4.81
N SER A 87 10.41 0.05 -5.77
CA SER A 87 10.03 1.39 -6.23
C SER A 87 9.26 1.27 -7.53
N TRP A 88 8.13 1.98 -7.65
CA TRP A 88 7.30 1.90 -8.85
C TRP A 88 6.71 3.27 -9.21
N ASP A 89 6.36 3.42 -10.47
CA ASP A 89 5.84 4.63 -11.08
C ASP A 89 5.02 4.29 -12.32
N ILE A 90 4.06 5.15 -12.70
CA ILE A 90 3.23 4.97 -13.90
C ILE A 90 3.50 6.03 -14.96
N GLU A 91 3.29 5.65 -16.22
CA GLU A 91 3.20 6.57 -17.34
C GLU A 91 1.78 6.53 -17.89
N ALA A 92 1.10 7.68 -17.88
CA ALA A 92 -0.25 7.81 -18.37
C ALA A 92 -0.33 8.71 -19.60
N PHE A 93 -1.14 8.28 -20.56
CA PHE A 93 -1.34 9.00 -21.82
C PHE A 93 -2.55 9.93 -21.72
N SER A 94 -2.42 11.20 -22.12
CA SER A 94 -3.55 12.12 -22.29
C SER A 94 -3.96 12.21 -23.75
N HIS A 95 -5.13 11.69 -24.07
CA HIS A 95 -5.70 11.74 -25.41
C HIS A 95 -5.93 13.21 -25.86
N THR A 96 -6.45 14.03 -24.96
CA THR A 96 -6.69 15.46 -25.25
C THR A 96 -5.41 16.21 -25.59
N SER A 97 -4.36 16.06 -24.77
CA SER A 97 -3.05 16.68 -25.05
C SER A 97 -2.46 16.23 -26.38
N ARG A 98 -2.64 14.97 -26.75
CA ARG A 98 -2.07 14.40 -27.98
C ARG A 98 -2.74 14.95 -29.25
N TYR A 99 -4.07 15.13 -29.21
CA TYR A 99 -4.85 15.40 -30.43
C TYR A 99 -5.48 16.78 -30.52
N SER A 100 -5.41 17.61 -29.47
CA SER A 100 -6.07 18.93 -29.45
C SER A 100 -5.16 20.14 -29.22
N ASN A 101 -3.84 19.99 -29.16
CA ASN A 101 -2.88 21.04 -28.82
C ASN A 101 -3.17 21.77 -27.47
N ILE A 102 -3.99 21.16 -26.62
CA ILE A 102 -4.28 21.62 -25.27
C ILE A 102 -3.41 20.78 -24.33
N ASN A 103 -2.53 21.44 -23.58
CA ASN A 103 -1.73 20.74 -22.57
C ASN A 103 -2.62 20.42 -21.36
N GLU A 104 -3.23 19.25 -21.36
CA GLU A 104 -4.12 18.77 -20.32
C GLU A 104 -3.55 17.51 -19.67
N PHE A 105 -3.62 17.48 -18.34
CA PHE A 105 -3.19 16.32 -17.57
C PHE A 105 -4.13 15.12 -17.81
N PRO A 106 -3.64 13.88 -17.87
CA PRO A 106 -4.50 12.74 -18.12
C PRO A 106 -5.55 12.58 -17.03
N ASN A 107 -6.80 12.34 -17.44
CA ASN A 107 -7.93 12.11 -16.55
C ASN A 107 -8.25 10.60 -16.47
N PRO A 108 -8.09 9.95 -15.34
CA PRO A 108 -8.29 8.50 -15.22
C PRO A 108 -9.74 8.05 -15.47
N GLU A 109 -10.72 8.95 -15.40
CA GLU A 109 -12.12 8.65 -15.71
C GLU A 109 -12.42 8.69 -17.22
N ASN A 110 -11.55 9.31 -18.02
CA ASN A 110 -11.64 9.29 -19.46
C ASN A 110 -11.18 7.90 -19.99
N PRO A 111 -12.02 7.15 -20.71
CA PRO A 111 -11.64 5.84 -21.25
C PRO A 111 -10.41 5.86 -22.16
N LEU A 112 -10.10 7.00 -22.78
CA LEU A 112 -9.00 7.17 -23.72
C LEU A 112 -7.68 7.60 -23.03
N ASP A 113 -7.73 8.00 -21.78
CA ASP A 113 -6.55 8.41 -21.01
C ASP A 113 -6.07 7.19 -20.20
N ILE A 114 -5.26 6.38 -20.83
CA ILE A 114 -4.86 5.06 -20.33
C ILE A 114 -3.48 5.08 -19.67
N ILE A 115 -3.22 4.11 -18.80
CA ILE A 115 -1.88 3.80 -18.34
C ILE A 115 -1.16 3.06 -19.46
N THR A 116 -0.05 3.61 -19.91
CA THR A 116 0.75 3.03 -20.99
C THR A 116 1.89 2.17 -20.48
N GLN A 117 2.43 2.48 -19.32
CA GLN A 117 3.54 1.76 -18.70
C GLN A 117 3.44 1.79 -17.17
N ILE A 118 3.96 0.74 -16.52
CA ILE A 118 4.26 0.73 -15.10
C ILE A 118 5.68 0.21 -14.93
N GLY A 119 6.58 1.07 -14.45
CA GLY A 119 7.95 0.72 -14.14
C GLY A 119 8.09 0.24 -12.68
N THR A 120 8.87 -0.82 -12.45
CA THR A 120 9.16 -1.30 -11.10
C THR A 120 10.63 -1.64 -10.96
N SER A 121 11.27 -1.17 -9.90
CA SER A 121 12.64 -1.52 -9.55
C SER A 121 12.66 -2.15 -8.17
N LEU A 122 13.09 -3.40 -8.09
CA LEU A 122 13.23 -4.13 -6.84
C LEU A 122 14.68 -4.14 -6.38
N TYR A 123 14.86 -3.97 -5.10
CA TYR A 123 16.16 -4.03 -4.44
C TYR A 123 16.03 -4.81 -3.12
N LYS A 124 16.92 -5.79 -2.91
CA LYS A 124 16.98 -6.54 -1.66
C LYS A 124 18.01 -5.91 -0.74
N PHE A 125 17.56 -5.35 0.38
CA PHE A 125 18.39 -4.63 1.33
C PHE A 125 19.56 -5.49 1.82
N GLY A 126 20.77 -4.89 1.86
CA GLY A 126 21.98 -5.59 2.29
C GLY A 126 22.59 -6.54 1.25
N THR A 127 22.04 -6.60 0.04
CA THR A 127 22.57 -7.40 -1.07
C THR A 127 22.84 -6.55 -2.30
N LYS A 128 23.36 -7.18 -3.38
CA LYS A 128 23.48 -6.55 -4.70
C LYS A 128 22.36 -6.94 -5.65
N GLU A 129 21.38 -7.70 -5.16
CA GLU A 129 20.26 -8.16 -5.97
C GLU A 129 19.37 -6.98 -6.37
N LYS A 130 19.18 -6.81 -7.66
CA LYS A 130 18.31 -5.80 -8.26
C LYS A 130 17.55 -6.43 -9.42
N VAL A 131 16.26 -6.09 -9.52
CA VAL A 131 15.42 -6.44 -10.65
C VAL A 131 14.77 -5.17 -11.17
N LYS A 132 14.85 -4.93 -12.46
CA LYS A 132 14.10 -3.87 -13.13
C LYS A 132 13.06 -4.52 -14.02
N HIS A 133 11.85 -4.04 -13.93
CA HIS A 133 10.70 -4.59 -14.63
C HIS A 133 9.84 -3.46 -15.18
N VAL A 134 9.36 -3.61 -16.39
CA VAL A 134 8.41 -2.69 -17.01
C VAL A 134 7.32 -3.51 -17.67
N VAL A 135 6.08 -3.18 -17.33
CA VAL A 135 4.92 -3.60 -18.13
C VAL A 135 4.54 -2.45 -19.05
N THR A 136 4.24 -2.74 -20.30
CA THR A 136 3.92 -1.72 -21.31
C THR A 136 2.81 -2.18 -22.23
N ILE A 137 2.07 -1.23 -22.81
CA ILE A 137 1.09 -1.51 -23.85
C ILE A 137 1.79 -1.60 -25.21
N LYS A 138 1.35 -2.53 -26.01
CA LYS A 138 1.77 -2.68 -27.41
C LYS A 138 1.36 -1.45 -28.23
N SER A 139 2.34 -0.85 -28.88
CA SER A 139 2.05 0.25 -29.80
C SER A 139 1.27 -0.24 -31.02
N PRO A 140 0.20 0.44 -31.42
CA PRO A 140 -0.51 0.10 -32.65
C PRO A 140 0.33 0.26 -33.91
N ILE A 141 1.38 1.07 -33.85
CA ILE A 141 2.25 1.41 -34.98
C ILE A 141 3.52 0.56 -34.96
N ASP A 142 4.22 0.54 -33.81
CA ASP A 142 5.57 -0.02 -33.67
C ASP A 142 5.56 -1.46 -33.13
N GLY A 143 4.41 -1.94 -32.63
CA GLY A 143 4.29 -3.28 -32.07
C GLY A 143 4.76 -3.37 -30.63
N GLU A 144 5.56 -4.38 -30.33
CA GLU A 144 6.10 -4.63 -28.99
C GLU A 144 7.22 -3.63 -28.65
N CYS A 145 7.39 -3.36 -27.37
CA CYS A 145 8.51 -2.55 -26.88
C CYS A 145 9.85 -3.25 -27.13
N ASP A 146 10.84 -2.51 -27.58
CA ASP A 146 12.19 -3.03 -27.77
C ASP A 146 12.78 -3.58 -26.45
N PRO A 147 13.56 -4.66 -26.50
CA PRO A 147 14.28 -5.16 -25.34
C PRO A 147 15.23 -4.11 -24.78
N VAL A 148 15.24 -3.99 -23.45
CA VAL A 148 16.16 -3.09 -22.73
C VAL A 148 17.13 -3.93 -21.90
N ASP A 149 18.43 -3.71 -22.07
CA ASP A 149 19.43 -4.49 -21.35
C ASP A 149 19.28 -4.36 -19.82
N GLY A 150 19.25 -5.50 -19.15
CA GLY A 150 19.08 -5.57 -17.70
C GLY A 150 17.67 -5.21 -17.18
N VAL A 151 16.68 -5.12 -18.07
CA VAL A 151 15.26 -4.88 -17.73
C VAL A 151 14.39 -6.01 -18.24
N ILE A 152 13.49 -6.51 -17.40
CA ILE A 152 12.43 -7.41 -17.82
C ILE A 152 11.31 -6.53 -18.40
N VAL A 153 11.06 -6.67 -19.71
CA VAL A 153 9.99 -5.95 -20.40
C VAL A 153 8.88 -6.94 -20.75
N GLU A 154 7.68 -6.64 -20.28
CA GLU A 154 6.46 -7.42 -20.62
C GLU A 154 5.49 -6.51 -21.38
N THR A 155 5.11 -6.90 -22.59
CA THR A 155 4.21 -6.12 -23.44
C THR A 155 2.83 -6.77 -23.48
N TYR A 156 1.80 -5.95 -23.33
CA TYR A 156 0.39 -6.36 -23.28
C TYR A 156 -0.44 -5.68 -24.36
N ASP A 157 -1.51 -6.35 -24.80
CA ASP A 157 -2.40 -5.84 -25.84
C ASP A 157 -3.45 -4.85 -25.28
N SER A 158 -3.69 -4.86 -23.96
CA SER A 158 -4.67 -3.97 -23.31
C SER A 158 -4.17 -3.42 -21.99
N GLU A 159 -4.71 -2.26 -21.57
CA GLU A 159 -4.46 -1.67 -20.27
C GLU A 159 -4.88 -2.60 -19.12
N LYS A 160 -5.98 -3.32 -19.31
CA LYS A 160 -6.44 -4.33 -18.35
C LYS A 160 -5.36 -5.38 -18.11
N ASP A 161 -4.85 -6.00 -19.17
CA ASP A 161 -3.83 -7.04 -19.07
C ASP A 161 -2.51 -6.49 -18.49
N LEU A 162 -2.18 -5.23 -18.82
CA LEU A 162 -1.03 -4.52 -18.26
C LEU A 162 -1.14 -4.39 -16.74
N ILE A 163 -2.27 -3.89 -16.22
CA ILE A 163 -2.49 -3.73 -14.76
C ILE A 163 -2.49 -5.11 -14.09
N GLU A 164 -3.15 -6.11 -14.69
CA GLU A 164 -3.13 -7.49 -14.18
C GLU A 164 -1.71 -8.07 -14.13
N GLY A 165 -0.93 -7.85 -15.18
CA GLY A 165 0.47 -8.30 -15.27
C GLY A 165 1.32 -7.68 -14.18
N TRP A 166 1.20 -6.36 -13.98
CA TRP A 166 1.89 -5.66 -12.91
C TRP A 166 1.51 -6.18 -11.51
N VAL A 167 0.23 -6.36 -11.22
CA VAL A 167 -0.22 -6.91 -9.95
C VAL A 167 0.33 -8.32 -9.72
N LYS A 168 0.30 -9.18 -10.74
CA LYS A 168 0.89 -10.53 -10.69
C LYS A 168 2.40 -10.47 -10.40
N PHE A 169 3.12 -9.51 -11.00
CA PHE A 169 4.54 -9.30 -10.73
C PHE A 169 4.79 -8.88 -9.27
N ILE A 170 4.04 -7.92 -8.73
CA ILE A 170 4.16 -7.49 -7.33
C ILE A 170 3.83 -8.66 -6.37
N ILE A 171 2.79 -9.43 -6.65
CA ILE A 171 2.43 -10.61 -5.87
C ILE A 171 3.55 -11.66 -5.88
N LYS A 172 4.13 -11.93 -7.05
CA LYS A 172 5.20 -12.92 -7.22
C LYS A 172 6.50 -12.52 -6.52
N THR A 173 6.84 -11.24 -6.57
CA THR A 173 8.09 -10.71 -5.99
C THR A 173 7.95 -10.33 -4.52
N ASP A 174 6.72 -10.15 -4.06
CA ASP A 174 6.29 -9.95 -2.68
C ASP A 174 7.15 -8.96 -1.87
N PRO A 175 7.31 -7.71 -2.31
CA PRO A 175 8.12 -6.73 -1.61
C PRO A 175 7.52 -6.37 -0.24
N GLU A 176 8.37 -6.24 0.78
CA GLU A 176 7.96 -5.78 2.12
C GLU A 176 7.67 -4.28 2.15
N ILE A 177 8.35 -3.53 1.28
CA ILE A 177 8.23 -2.07 1.22
C ILE A 177 8.00 -1.65 -0.23
N LEU A 178 6.95 -0.86 -0.46
CA LEU A 178 6.71 -0.17 -1.73
C LEU A 178 7.01 1.32 -1.56
N VAL A 179 7.79 1.85 -2.48
CA VAL A 179 8.25 3.24 -2.47
C VAL A 179 7.78 3.93 -3.74
N GLN A 180 7.31 5.17 -3.60
CA GLN A 180 6.85 6.02 -4.70
C GLN A 180 7.34 7.45 -4.48
N TYR A 181 7.26 8.26 -5.53
CA TYR A 181 7.43 9.70 -5.41
C TYR A 181 6.13 10.39 -5.83
N ASN A 182 5.44 11.01 -4.88
CA ASN A 182 4.10 11.59 -5.06
C ASN A 182 3.00 10.55 -5.41
N GLY A 183 3.24 9.30 -5.11
CA GLY A 183 2.29 8.21 -5.41
C GLY A 183 0.96 8.34 -4.67
N TYR A 184 0.95 8.97 -3.49
CA TYR A 184 -0.26 9.27 -2.74
C TYR A 184 -1.07 10.43 -3.34
N GLY A 185 -0.42 11.30 -4.11
CA GLY A 185 -1.07 12.39 -4.83
C GLY A 185 -1.53 11.99 -6.23
N PHE A 186 -0.88 10.99 -6.85
CA PHE A 186 -1.13 10.67 -8.25
C PHE A 186 -1.29 9.17 -8.54
N ASP A 187 -0.23 8.37 -8.42
CA ASP A 187 -0.18 7.01 -8.99
C ASP A 187 -1.27 6.09 -8.46
N TRP A 188 -1.45 6.00 -7.14
CA TRP A 188 -2.49 5.14 -6.57
C TRP A 188 -3.89 5.60 -6.98
N LYS A 189 -4.12 6.90 -6.95
CA LYS A 189 -5.40 7.46 -7.38
C LYS A 189 -5.70 7.09 -8.83
N TYR A 190 -4.68 7.24 -9.69
CA TYR A 190 -4.82 6.94 -11.11
C TYR A 190 -5.07 5.45 -11.35
N VAL A 191 -4.23 4.56 -10.83
CA VAL A 191 -4.37 3.11 -10.96
C VAL A 191 -5.73 2.62 -10.45
N CYS A 192 -6.17 3.08 -9.26
CA CYS A 192 -7.46 2.67 -8.70
C CYS A 192 -8.64 3.17 -9.54
N ALA A 193 -8.59 4.39 -10.05
CA ALA A 193 -9.64 4.91 -10.92
C ALA A 193 -9.68 4.17 -12.27
N ARG A 194 -8.52 3.85 -12.86
CA ARG A 194 -8.45 3.01 -14.08
C ARG A 194 -8.97 1.61 -13.83
N ALA A 195 -8.59 0.98 -12.73
CA ALA A 195 -9.11 -0.34 -12.35
C ALA A 195 -10.64 -0.34 -12.26
N LYS A 196 -11.24 0.74 -11.74
CA LYS A 196 -12.69 0.93 -11.69
C LYS A 196 -13.31 1.08 -13.08
N VAL A 197 -12.72 1.91 -13.95
CA VAL A 197 -13.19 2.09 -15.34
C VAL A 197 -13.13 0.79 -16.13
N LEU A 198 -12.16 -0.08 -15.84
CA LEU A 198 -11.94 -1.37 -16.50
C LEU A 198 -12.67 -2.55 -15.83
N ASP A 199 -13.39 -2.31 -14.71
CA ASP A 199 -14.08 -3.35 -13.93
C ASP A 199 -13.13 -4.46 -13.43
N ILE A 200 -11.96 -4.04 -12.88
CA ILE A 200 -10.92 -4.95 -12.37
C ILE A 200 -10.42 -4.58 -10.97
N GLU A 201 -11.19 -3.82 -10.18
CA GLU A 201 -10.80 -3.39 -8.82
C GLU A 201 -10.43 -4.59 -7.93
N TYR A 202 -11.13 -5.72 -8.10
CA TYR A 202 -10.87 -6.96 -7.35
C TYR A 202 -9.43 -7.48 -7.49
N ILE A 203 -8.72 -7.11 -8.56
CA ILE A 203 -7.32 -7.52 -8.76
C ILE A 203 -6.40 -6.80 -7.78
N LEU A 204 -6.65 -5.50 -7.54
CA LEU A 204 -5.88 -4.69 -6.60
C LEU A 204 -6.06 -5.16 -5.16
N GLU A 205 -7.22 -5.72 -4.82
CA GLU A 205 -7.51 -6.30 -3.50
C GLU A 205 -6.49 -7.38 -3.11
N ASN A 206 -5.98 -8.12 -4.10
CA ASN A 206 -4.98 -9.17 -3.91
C ASN A 206 -3.57 -8.66 -3.56
N LEU A 207 -3.32 -7.36 -3.59
CA LEU A 207 -2.04 -6.79 -3.15
C LEU A 207 -1.84 -6.85 -1.64
N SER A 208 -2.91 -7.03 -0.86
CA SER A 208 -2.80 -7.34 0.57
C SER A 208 -2.24 -8.75 0.79
N ARG A 209 -1.37 -8.92 1.79
CA ARG A 209 -0.81 -10.24 2.14
C ARG A 209 -1.78 -11.11 2.95
N ILE A 210 -2.84 -10.54 3.50
CA ILE A 210 -3.82 -11.23 4.35
C ILE A 210 -5.13 -11.32 3.57
N GLU A 211 -5.57 -12.53 3.19
CA GLU A 211 -6.77 -12.72 2.37
C GLU A 211 -8.05 -12.22 3.04
N SER A 212 -8.17 -12.42 4.35
CA SER A 212 -9.32 -11.91 5.11
C SER A 212 -9.37 -10.38 5.20
N LYS A 213 -8.32 -9.68 4.72
CA LYS A 213 -8.20 -8.23 4.72
C LYS A 213 -7.72 -7.73 3.35
N PRO A 214 -8.60 -7.72 2.35
CA PRO A 214 -8.25 -7.26 1.01
C PRO A 214 -7.73 -5.82 1.04
N ALA A 215 -6.91 -5.47 0.06
CA ALA A 215 -6.43 -4.12 -0.07
C ALA A 215 -7.58 -3.18 -0.46
N GLN A 216 -7.60 -1.98 0.10
CA GLN A 216 -8.67 -1.02 -0.11
C GLN A 216 -8.11 0.39 -0.31
N LEU A 217 -8.69 1.14 -1.25
CA LEU A 217 -8.38 2.54 -1.41
C LEU A 217 -8.73 3.30 -0.13
N HIS A 218 -7.78 4.02 0.40
CA HIS A 218 -7.90 4.83 1.61
C HIS A 218 -7.59 6.28 1.30
N GLU A 219 -8.35 7.19 1.90
CA GLU A 219 -8.15 8.62 1.78
C GLU A 219 -7.89 9.20 3.16
N ASP A 220 -6.76 9.87 3.32
CA ASP A 220 -6.39 10.61 4.51
C ASP A 220 -6.19 12.09 4.17
N GLN A 221 -6.67 12.96 5.05
CA GLN A 221 -6.42 14.39 4.98
C GLN A 221 -5.30 14.75 5.98
N LEU A 222 -4.17 15.19 5.45
CA LEU A 222 -3.06 15.72 6.25
C LEU A 222 -3.16 17.24 6.28
N ASN A 223 -3.73 17.76 7.37
CA ASN A 223 -3.79 19.20 7.65
C ASN A 223 -2.75 19.51 8.73
N THR A 224 -1.53 19.78 8.32
CA THR A 224 -0.46 20.17 9.24
C THR A 224 0.27 21.40 8.73
N SER A 225 0.80 22.19 9.67
CA SER A 225 1.62 23.38 9.33
C SER A 225 2.87 23.06 8.50
N ALA A 226 3.30 21.81 8.46
CA ALA A 226 4.48 21.36 7.71
C ALA A 226 4.16 20.86 6.29
N TYR A 227 2.90 20.46 6.03
CA TYR A 227 2.49 19.85 4.76
C TYR A 227 1.36 20.60 4.05
N GLY A 228 0.73 21.62 4.71
CA GLY A 228 -0.47 22.25 4.22
C GLY A 228 -1.67 21.30 4.21
N ASP A 229 -2.70 21.67 3.43
CA ASP A 229 -3.87 20.83 3.19
C ASP A 229 -3.59 19.89 2.02
N ASN A 230 -3.28 18.63 2.33
CA ASN A 230 -3.05 17.60 1.32
C ASN A 230 -4.00 16.42 1.53
N THR A 231 -4.68 16.03 0.48
CA THR A 231 -5.44 14.77 0.43
C THR A 231 -4.53 13.69 -0.13
N MET A 232 -4.27 12.67 0.67
CA MET A 232 -3.51 11.50 0.25
C MET A 232 -4.46 10.36 -0.07
N GLN A 233 -4.30 9.76 -1.23
CA GLN A 233 -5.03 8.55 -1.61
C GLN A 233 -4.03 7.43 -1.86
N TYR A 234 -4.18 6.32 -1.16
CA TYR A 234 -3.32 5.16 -1.32
C TYR A 234 -4.08 3.86 -1.10
N LEU A 235 -3.57 2.80 -1.67
CA LEU A 235 -4.13 1.47 -1.46
C LEU A 235 -3.62 0.91 -0.13
N LYS A 236 -4.47 0.84 0.89
CA LYS A 236 -4.12 0.25 2.19
C LYS A 236 -3.96 -1.25 2.05
N MET A 237 -2.73 -1.74 2.10
CA MET A 237 -2.35 -3.14 2.00
C MET A 237 -1.86 -3.65 3.35
N TYR A 238 -2.43 -4.77 3.82
CA TYR A 238 -1.96 -5.38 5.05
C TYR A 238 -0.73 -6.24 4.79
N GLY A 239 0.33 -6.01 5.57
CA GLY A 239 1.61 -6.71 5.45
C GLY A 239 2.61 -6.08 4.46
N VAL A 240 2.27 -4.96 3.83
CA VAL A 240 3.16 -4.18 2.95
C VAL A 240 3.28 -2.76 3.50
N THR A 241 4.51 -2.30 3.69
CA THR A 241 4.77 -0.91 4.10
C THR A 241 4.87 -0.03 2.86
N GLN A 242 4.23 1.13 2.87
CA GLN A 242 4.31 2.10 1.79
C GLN A 242 5.00 3.37 2.25
N ILE A 243 5.85 3.92 1.39
CA ILE A 243 6.60 5.15 1.63
C ILE A 243 6.47 6.07 0.41
N ASP A 244 5.90 7.25 0.61
CA ASP A 244 5.96 8.31 -0.39
C ASP A 244 7.16 9.22 -0.11
N LEU A 245 8.13 9.19 -1.01
CA LEU A 245 9.39 9.93 -0.85
C LEU A 245 9.18 11.45 -0.91
N MET A 246 8.19 11.93 -1.63
CA MET A 246 7.92 13.38 -1.69
C MET A 246 7.59 13.91 -0.29
N PHE A 247 6.69 13.24 0.44
CA PHE A 247 6.34 13.62 1.81
C PHE A 247 7.53 13.49 2.77
N LEU A 248 8.31 12.42 2.63
CA LEU A 248 9.49 12.21 3.46
C LEU A 248 10.53 13.29 3.25
N ILE A 249 10.86 13.62 2.00
CA ILE A 249 11.85 14.65 1.63
C ILE A 249 11.37 16.03 2.05
N LYS A 250 10.10 16.38 1.81
CA LYS A 250 9.54 17.66 2.27
C LYS A 250 9.66 17.82 3.78
N LYS A 251 9.37 16.75 4.54
CA LYS A 251 9.49 16.76 6.01
C LYS A 251 10.92 16.96 6.48
N GLU A 252 11.88 16.21 5.92
CA GLU A 252 13.27 16.24 6.36
C GLU A 252 14.00 17.51 5.96
N HIS A 253 13.72 18.03 4.77
CA HIS A 253 14.39 19.21 4.22
C HIS A 253 13.60 20.49 4.37
N LYS A 254 12.40 20.45 4.98
CA LYS A 254 11.50 21.63 5.15
C LYS A 254 11.26 22.36 3.83
N LEU A 255 11.09 21.62 2.75
CA LEU A 255 10.78 22.17 1.44
C LEU A 255 9.29 22.57 1.40
N GLU A 256 9.01 23.75 0.88
CA GLU A 256 7.64 24.27 0.66
C GLU A 256 7.02 23.71 -0.62
#